data_a8f47ecf284fc06ae25cdedb3beb8082
#
_entry.id   a8f47ecf284fc06ae25cdedb3beb8082
#
_cell.length_a   1.000
_cell.length_b   1.000
_cell.length_c   1.000
_cell.angle_alpha   90.00
_cell.angle_beta   90.00
_cell.angle_gamma   90.00
#
_symmetry.space_group_name_H-M   'P 1'
#
loop_
_entity.id
_entity.type
_entity.pdbx_description
1 polymer ?
#
loop_
_entity_poly.entity_id
_entity_poly.type
_entity_poly.pdbx_seq_one_letter_code
_entity_poly.pdbx_strand_id
1 'polypeptide(L)'
;MTKLHERKHNRELVLRSLYEAAEHNRPEVSGSALRTELGLPDEDLFAACAYLADEGLISVDWTSHRTPAAVSLTHEGIRLMEEQEEEQEEQAEKTQSDD
;
A
#
# COMPACT_ATOMS: atom_id res chain seq x y z
N MET A 1 -11.62 0.75 18.04
CA MET A 1 -10.26 1.34 17.95
C MET A 1 -9.32 0.36 17.29
N THR A 2 -8.65 0.78 16.24
CA THR A 2 -7.74 -0.09 15.47
C THR A 2 -6.43 -0.29 16.23
N LYS A 3 -6.04 -1.55 16.42
CA LYS A 3 -4.78 -1.87 17.09
C LYS A 3 -3.58 -1.58 16.18
N LEU A 4 -2.41 -1.38 16.76
CA LEU A 4 -1.21 -1.03 15.99
C LEU A 4 -0.85 -2.06 14.92
N HIS A 5 -0.98 -3.35 15.22
CA HIS A 5 -0.67 -4.38 14.23
C HIS A 5 -1.69 -4.41 13.08
N GLU A 6 -2.94 -4.04 13.36
CA GLU A 6 -3.96 -3.90 12.32
C GLU A 6 -3.67 -2.70 11.44
N ARG A 7 -3.17 -1.61 12.02
CA ARG A 7 -2.75 -0.44 11.25
C ARG A 7 -1.59 -0.76 10.33
N LYS A 8 -0.63 -1.53 10.81
CA LYS A 8 0.48 -1.98 9.98
C LYS A 8 -0.03 -2.84 8.82
N HIS A 9 -0.93 -3.76 9.11
CA HIS A 9 -1.54 -4.60 8.09
C HIS A 9 -2.27 -3.76 7.03
N ASN A 10 -3.02 -2.76 7.47
CA ASN A 10 -3.75 -1.87 6.57
C ASN A 10 -2.79 -1.12 5.64
N ARG A 11 -1.66 -0.64 6.17
CA ARG A 11 -0.65 0.03 5.36
C ARG A 11 -0.05 -0.91 4.31
N GLU A 12 0.21 -2.15 4.70
CA GLU A 12 0.72 -3.16 3.77
C GLU A 12 -0.26 -3.46 2.65
N LEU A 13 -1.56 -3.52 2.97
CA LEU A 13 -2.60 -3.72 1.97
C LEU A 13 -2.62 -2.58 0.95
N VAL A 14 -2.52 -1.33 1.42
CA VAL A 14 -2.49 -0.17 0.54
C VAL A 14 -1.28 -0.23 -0.40
N LEU A 15 -0.10 -0.47 0.16
CA LEU A 15 1.12 -0.55 -0.64
C LEU A 15 1.05 -1.65 -1.69
N ARG A 16 0.57 -2.82 -1.32
CA ARG A 16 0.46 -3.96 -2.24
C ARG A 16 -0.52 -3.66 -3.37
N SER A 17 -1.68 -3.08 -3.04
CA SER A 17 -2.67 -2.73 -4.04
C SER A 17 -2.12 -1.73 -5.05
N LEU A 18 -1.40 -0.72 -4.57
CA LEU A 18 -0.80 0.29 -5.45
C LEU A 18 0.32 -0.29 -6.31
N TYR A 19 1.11 -1.20 -5.75
CA TYR A 19 2.18 -1.85 -6.49
C TYR A 19 1.62 -2.72 -7.63
N GLU A 20 0.60 -3.50 -7.33
CA GLU A 20 -0.07 -4.32 -8.34
C GLU A 20 -0.67 -3.47 -9.46
N ALA A 21 -1.29 -2.35 -9.10
CA ALA A 21 -1.85 -1.43 -10.09
C ALA A 21 -0.74 -0.86 -10.99
N ALA A 22 0.40 -0.48 -10.40
CA ALA A 22 1.54 0.04 -11.17
C ALA A 22 2.08 -1.00 -12.13
N GLU A 23 2.14 -2.27 -11.72
CA GLU A 23 2.57 -3.36 -12.60
C GLU A 23 1.65 -3.54 -13.80
N HIS A 24 0.39 -3.16 -13.67
CA HIS A 24 -0.60 -3.23 -14.74
C HIS A 24 -0.80 -1.89 -15.46
N ASN A 25 0.21 -1.02 -15.39
CA ASN A 25 0.20 0.29 -16.06
C ASN A 25 -0.88 1.23 -15.53
N ARG A 26 -1.27 1.09 -14.28
CA ARG A 26 -2.18 2.00 -13.59
C ARG A 26 -1.45 2.63 -12.42
N PRO A 27 -0.62 3.65 -12.67
CA PRO A 27 0.20 4.23 -11.61
C PRO A 27 -0.59 5.02 -10.57
N GLU A 28 -1.84 5.38 -10.89
CA GLU A 28 -2.70 6.12 -9.98
C GLU A 28 -4.00 5.36 -9.78
N VAL A 29 -4.43 5.26 -8.53
CA VAL A 29 -5.66 4.56 -8.14
C VAL A 29 -6.56 5.55 -7.44
N SER A 30 -7.85 5.58 -7.81
CA SER A 30 -8.79 6.46 -7.11
C SER A 30 -9.00 5.97 -5.68
N GLY A 31 -9.25 6.92 -4.77
CA GLY A 31 -9.52 6.56 -3.38
C GLY A 31 -10.74 5.67 -3.22
N SER A 32 -11.78 5.91 -4.04
CA SER A 32 -12.98 5.08 -3.94
C SER A 32 -12.72 3.65 -4.43
N ALA A 33 -11.90 3.47 -5.47
CA ALA A 33 -11.52 2.13 -5.92
C ALA A 33 -10.71 1.40 -4.85
N LEU A 34 -9.78 2.10 -4.22
CA LEU A 34 -8.95 1.54 -3.17
C LEU A 34 -9.79 1.11 -1.96
N ARG A 35 -10.72 1.97 -1.56
CA ARG A 35 -11.63 1.67 -0.46
C ARG A 35 -12.47 0.41 -0.75
N THR A 36 -13.02 0.33 -1.95
CA THR A 36 -13.84 -0.81 -2.36
C THR A 36 -13.02 -2.10 -2.40
N GLU A 37 -11.83 -2.03 -2.97
CA GLU A 37 -10.96 -3.19 -3.10
C GLU A 37 -10.48 -3.72 -1.75
N LEU A 38 -10.08 -2.82 -0.85
CA LEU A 38 -9.53 -3.22 0.44
C LEU A 38 -10.59 -3.45 1.51
N GLY A 39 -11.79 -2.93 1.31
CA GLY A 39 -12.87 -3.07 2.30
C GLY A 39 -12.60 -2.36 3.61
N LEU A 40 -11.74 -1.34 3.61
CA LEU A 40 -11.40 -0.59 4.82
C LEU A 40 -12.38 0.55 5.05
N PRO A 41 -12.76 0.79 6.32
CA PRO A 41 -13.51 2.01 6.66
C PRO A 41 -12.71 3.26 6.27
N ASP A 42 -13.42 4.35 5.99
CA ASP A 42 -12.79 5.61 5.58
C ASP A 42 -11.73 6.07 6.56
N GLU A 43 -12.01 5.94 7.85
CA GLU A 43 -11.11 6.34 8.92
C GLU A 43 -9.79 5.55 8.88
N ASP A 44 -9.88 4.25 8.67
CA ASP A 44 -8.70 3.38 8.59
C ASP A 44 -7.91 3.64 7.32
N LEU A 45 -8.59 3.85 6.21
CA LEU A 45 -7.94 4.17 4.95
C LEU A 45 -7.21 5.53 5.05
N PHE A 46 -7.86 6.53 5.65
CA PHE A 46 -7.24 7.82 5.89
C PHE A 46 -5.95 7.68 6.70
N ALA A 47 -6.03 6.93 7.81
CA ALA A 47 -4.88 6.76 8.70
C ALA A 47 -3.71 6.06 7.98
N ALA A 48 -4.00 5.03 7.20
CA ALA A 48 -2.98 4.31 6.44
C ALA A 48 -2.33 5.21 5.40
N CYS A 49 -3.14 5.93 4.63
CA CYS A 49 -2.63 6.81 3.58
C CYS A 49 -1.84 7.99 4.15
N ALA A 50 -2.31 8.57 5.25
CA ALA A 50 -1.61 9.69 5.88
C ALA A 50 -0.23 9.26 6.39
N TYR A 51 -0.15 8.10 7.01
CA TYR A 51 1.12 7.57 7.50
C TYR A 51 2.10 7.33 6.33
N LEU A 52 1.62 6.65 5.29
CA LEU A 52 2.48 6.32 4.14
C LEU A 52 2.92 7.57 3.38
N ALA A 53 2.06 8.57 3.28
CA ALA A 53 2.42 9.84 2.64
C ALA A 53 3.48 10.57 3.45
N ASP A 54 3.37 10.57 4.78
CA ASP A 54 4.37 11.17 5.67
C ASP A 54 5.73 10.47 5.55
N GLU A 55 5.72 9.16 5.30
CA GLU A 55 6.95 8.40 5.09
C GLU A 55 7.53 8.61 3.67
N GLY A 56 6.81 9.32 2.81
CA GLY A 56 7.26 9.54 1.44
C GLY A 56 7.09 8.35 0.52
N LEU A 57 6.28 7.37 0.90
CA LEU A 57 6.09 6.14 0.13
C LEU A 57 4.95 6.24 -0.88
N ILE A 58 3.99 7.12 -0.62
CA ILE A 58 2.88 7.36 -1.55
C ILE A 58 2.66 8.85 -1.71
N SER A 59 1.99 9.20 -2.81
CA SER A 59 1.51 10.55 -3.06
C SER A 59 -0.01 10.50 -3.06
N VAL A 60 -0.65 11.41 -2.35
CA VAL A 60 -2.10 11.42 -2.20
C VAL A 60 -2.66 12.79 -2.55
N ASP A 61 -3.68 12.80 -3.40
CA ASP A 61 -4.53 13.98 -3.59
C ASP A 61 -5.71 13.84 -2.64
N TRP A 62 -5.80 14.76 -1.69
CA TRP A 62 -6.86 14.71 -0.68
C TRP A 62 -8.07 15.52 -1.12
N THR A 63 -9.26 15.01 -0.78
CA THR A 63 -10.49 15.79 -0.94
C THR A 63 -10.64 16.77 0.23
N SER A 64 -11.60 17.68 0.12
CA SER A 64 -11.92 18.61 1.21
C SER A 64 -12.42 17.89 2.48
N HIS A 65 -12.84 16.63 2.35
CA HIS A 65 -13.32 15.83 3.48
C HIS A 65 -12.26 14.89 4.02
N ARG A 66 -10.99 15.09 3.68
CA ARG A 66 -9.86 14.29 4.14
C ARG A 66 -9.95 12.82 3.73
N THR A 67 -10.56 12.56 2.57
CA THR A 67 -10.51 11.23 1.97
C THR A 67 -9.60 11.27 0.77
N PRO A 68 -8.89 10.17 0.45
CA PRO A 68 -8.03 10.16 -0.72
C PRO A 68 -8.86 10.24 -2.00
N ALA A 69 -8.55 11.18 -2.87
CA ALA A 69 -9.15 11.26 -4.20
C ALA A 69 -8.39 10.40 -5.19
N ALA A 70 -7.05 10.48 -5.15
CA ALA A 70 -6.16 9.71 -6.00
C ALA A 70 -4.89 9.38 -5.23
N VAL A 71 -4.37 8.19 -5.42
CA VAL A 71 -3.21 7.67 -4.67
C VAL A 71 -2.25 7.01 -5.66
N SER A 72 -0.96 7.24 -5.48
CA SER A 72 0.06 6.59 -6.29
C SER A 72 1.30 6.30 -5.44
N LEU A 73 2.08 5.27 -5.84
CA LEU A 73 3.36 5.02 -5.20
C LEU A 73 4.38 6.04 -5.66
N THR A 74 5.22 6.49 -4.73
CA THR A 74 6.40 7.27 -5.08
C THR A 74 7.52 6.32 -5.51
N HIS A 75 8.62 6.89 -5.98
CA HIS A 75 9.81 6.10 -6.30
C HIS A 75 10.28 5.29 -5.08
N GLU A 76 10.28 5.91 -3.90
CA GLU A 76 10.66 5.24 -2.66
C GLU A 76 9.70 4.09 -2.31
N GLY A 77 8.40 4.29 -2.54
CA GLY A 77 7.41 3.25 -2.31
C GLY A 77 7.63 2.05 -3.22
N ILE A 78 7.93 2.30 -4.49
CA ILE A 78 8.22 1.23 -5.44
C ILE A 78 9.45 0.44 -5.00
N ARG A 79 10.52 1.14 -4.61
CA ARG A 79 11.75 0.50 -4.14
C ARG A 79 11.51 -0.39 -2.93
N LEU A 80 10.73 0.10 -1.98
CA LEU A 80 10.40 -0.68 -0.80
C LEU A 80 9.68 -1.98 -1.17
N MET A 81 8.70 -1.90 -2.06
CA MET A 81 7.94 -3.07 -2.48
C MET A 81 8.81 -4.06 -3.26
N GLU A 82 9.72 -3.58 -4.08
CA GLU A 82 10.66 -4.43 -4.80
C GLU A 82 11.58 -5.17 -3.84
N GLU A 83 12.07 -4.49 -2.81
CA GLU A 83 12.91 -5.12 -1.79
C GLU A 83 12.16 -6.21 -1.03
N GLN A 84 10.91 -5.98 -0.69
CA GLN A 84 10.08 -6.98 -0.01
C GLN A 84 9.83 -8.18 -0.90
N GLU A 85 9.60 -7.96 -2.17
CA GLU A 85 9.41 -9.03 -3.14
C GLU A 85 10.64 -9.91 -3.26
N GLU A 86 11.83 -9.31 -3.34
CA GLU A 86 13.10 -10.03 -3.39
C GLU A 86 13.32 -10.86 -2.12
N GLU A 87 13.02 -10.33 -0.95
CA GLU A 87 13.14 -11.07 0.31
C GLU A 87 12.23 -12.29 0.34
N GLN A 88 11.00 -12.13 -0.16
CA GLN A 88 10.04 -13.23 -0.22
C GLN A 88 10.51 -14.32 -1.19
N GLU A 89 11.06 -13.94 -2.32
CA GLU A 89 11.61 -14.90 -3.29
C GLU A 89 12.79 -15.67 -2.72
N GLU A 90 13.69 -14.99 -2.01
CA GLU A 90 14.82 -15.65 -1.35
C GLU A 90 14.37 -16.66 -0.31
N GLN A 91 13.37 -16.31 0.49
CA GLN A 91 12.82 -17.23 1.48
C GLN A 91 12.15 -18.43 0.84
N ALA A 92 11.43 -18.22 -0.26
CA ALA A 92 10.79 -19.31 -0.99
C ALA A 92 11.84 -20.26 -1.58
N GLU A 93 12.92 -19.74 -2.14
CA GLU A 93 14.01 -20.54 -2.67
C GLU A 93 14.70 -21.37 -1.57
N LYS A 94 14.96 -20.76 -0.42
CA LYS A 94 15.56 -21.44 0.72
C LYS A 94 14.66 -22.57 1.21
N THR A 95 13.36 -22.35 1.23
CA THR A 95 12.40 -23.37 1.67
C THR A 95 12.39 -24.54 0.70
N GLN A 96 12.50 -24.29 -0.60
CA GLN A 96 12.52 -25.33 -1.62
C GLN A 96 13.82 -26.12 -1.61
N SER A 97 14.92 -25.50 -1.25
CA SER A 97 16.22 -26.17 -1.28
C SER A 97 16.46 -27.10 -0.09
N ASP A 98 15.59 -27.07 0.91
CA ASP A 98 15.70 -27.92 2.11
C ASP A 98 15.05 -29.29 1.92
N ASP A 99 14.61 -29.64 0.77
CA ASP A 99 14.05 -30.98 0.47
C ASP A 99 15.12 -32.00 0.27
#